data_6bdfb862d386466fda6e082af04668ab
#
_entry.id   6bdfb862d386466fda6e082af04668ab
#
_cell.length_a   1.000
_cell.length_b   1.000
_cell.length_c   1.000
_cell.angle_alpha   90.00
_cell.angle_beta   90.00
_cell.angle_gamma   90.00
#
_symmetry.space_group_name_H-M   'P 1'
#
loop_
_entity.id
_entity.type
_entity.pdbx_description
1 polymer ?
#
loop_
_entity_poly.entity_id
_entity_poly.type
_entity_poly.pdbx_seq_one_letter_code
_entity_poly.pdbx_strand_id
1 'polypeptide(L)'
;PLAFAGWFGMNNLKVVTPNPGSPISAFGKILGLYGVGLLTSIAGVWALSVMNMWLALPITIVLTVALLRLIPGDIKPNIKNQFAIFSNKHTWSMTVLYILTFGSFIGFSAALPLSISVIFGNMMEVGADGAMARVVNPDAPSALTWAWMGPFVGALIRPVGGWISDKMGGSIVTQIISVVMVVASVATGYVMMLAYNSTDPNSYFALFLILFIVMFAASGIGNGSTFRSIGFIFNQQQKGPVLGWTSAIAAYGAFIAPRVMGQEIQAGTPEVAMYGFAVFYAVCLVVNWWFYLRKNAYIKNP
;
A
#
# COMPACT_ATOMS: atom_id res chain seq x y z
N PRO A 1 -21.98 -12.00 -1.57
CA PRO A 1 -22.80 -11.23 -2.52
C PRO A 1 -22.02 -10.77 -3.76
N LEU A 2 -20.83 -10.14 -3.61
CA LEU A 2 -20.04 -9.62 -4.73
C LEU A 2 -19.53 -10.71 -5.68
N ALA A 3 -19.09 -11.86 -5.16
CA ALA A 3 -18.67 -12.99 -5.99
C ALA A 3 -19.84 -13.55 -6.81
N PHE A 4 -21.04 -13.61 -6.20
CA PHE A 4 -22.25 -14.03 -6.88
C PHE A 4 -22.68 -13.03 -7.96
N ALA A 5 -22.69 -11.74 -7.64
CA ALA A 5 -22.99 -10.68 -8.61
C ALA A 5 -21.98 -10.67 -9.77
N GLY A 6 -20.67 -10.90 -9.48
CA GLY A 6 -19.66 -11.05 -10.51
C GLY A 6 -19.87 -12.26 -11.39
N TRP A 7 -20.23 -13.41 -10.81
CA TRP A 7 -20.48 -14.64 -11.58
C TRP A 7 -21.64 -14.51 -12.57
N PHE A 8 -22.74 -13.88 -12.17
CA PHE A 8 -23.93 -13.73 -13.00
C PHE A 8 -23.94 -12.44 -13.83
N GLY A 9 -23.25 -11.38 -13.40
CA GLY A 9 -23.27 -10.08 -14.05
C GLY A 9 -22.13 -9.84 -15.04
N MET A 10 -21.05 -10.61 -14.97
CA MET A 10 -19.92 -10.46 -15.89
C MET A 10 -20.08 -11.40 -17.10
N ASN A 11 -20.20 -10.82 -18.28
CA ASN A 11 -20.10 -11.58 -19.51
C ASN A 11 -18.66 -12.11 -19.68
N ASN A 12 -18.51 -13.41 -19.89
CA ASN A 12 -17.25 -14.03 -20.26
C ASN A 12 -16.85 -13.60 -21.67
N LEU A 13 -16.19 -12.46 -21.77
CA LEU A 13 -15.60 -12.01 -23.03
C LEU A 13 -14.42 -12.94 -23.36
N LYS A 14 -14.44 -13.56 -24.52
CA LYS A 14 -13.37 -14.46 -25.02
C LYS A 14 -11.98 -13.80 -24.99
N VAL A 15 -11.92 -12.47 -25.04
CA VAL A 15 -10.69 -11.67 -24.98
C VAL A 15 -10.11 -11.61 -23.56
N VAL A 16 -10.94 -11.75 -22.53
CA VAL A 16 -10.52 -11.65 -21.10
C VAL A 16 -10.13 -13.02 -20.55
N THR A 17 -10.72 -14.09 -21.08
CA THR A 17 -10.44 -15.46 -20.63
C THR A 17 -9.52 -16.15 -21.65
N PRO A 18 -8.21 -16.28 -21.41
CA PRO A 18 -7.36 -17.15 -22.24
C PRO A 18 -7.98 -18.53 -22.23
N ASN A 19 -8.19 -19.12 -23.40
CA ASN A 19 -8.86 -20.41 -23.53
C ASN A 19 -8.07 -21.49 -22.75
N PRO A 20 -8.55 -21.98 -21.62
CA PRO A 20 -7.78 -22.90 -20.77
C PRO A 20 -7.86 -24.36 -21.22
N GLY A 21 -8.50 -24.64 -22.35
CA GLY A 21 -8.81 -25.99 -22.81
C GLY A 21 -10.03 -26.55 -22.07
N SER A 22 -9.85 -27.27 -20.98
CA SER A 22 -10.95 -27.76 -20.15
C SER A 22 -11.03 -27.05 -18.80
N PRO A 23 -12.23 -26.91 -18.18
CA PRO A 23 -12.39 -26.34 -16.85
C PRO A 23 -11.56 -27.05 -15.77
N ILE A 24 -11.41 -28.36 -15.86
CA ILE A 24 -10.63 -29.19 -14.92
C ILE A 24 -9.14 -28.86 -15.03
N SER A 25 -8.62 -28.75 -16.27
CA SER A 25 -7.21 -28.35 -16.50
C SER A 25 -6.94 -26.93 -15.98
N ALA A 26 -7.88 -25.99 -16.21
CA ALA A 26 -7.77 -24.63 -15.69
C ALA A 26 -7.71 -24.61 -14.16
N PHE A 27 -8.61 -25.36 -13.52
CA PHE A 27 -8.66 -25.48 -12.06
C PHE A 27 -7.37 -26.08 -11.50
N GLY A 28 -6.85 -27.16 -12.10
CA GLY A 28 -5.57 -27.74 -11.68
C GLY A 28 -4.38 -26.78 -11.81
N LYS A 29 -4.33 -26.00 -12.90
CA LYS A 29 -3.29 -24.97 -13.09
C LYS A 29 -3.39 -23.84 -12.05
N ILE A 30 -4.60 -23.40 -11.73
CA ILE A 30 -4.85 -22.40 -10.69
C ILE A 30 -4.41 -22.94 -9.32
N LEU A 31 -4.80 -24.16 -8.96
CA LEU A 31 -4.38 -24.79 -7.71
C LEU A 31 -2.87 -24.93 -7.61
N GLY A 32 -2.17 -25.26 -8.69
CA GLY A 32 -0.71 -25.32 -8.72
C GLY A 32 -0.07 -23.95 -8.42
N LEU A 33 -0.61 -22.87 -9.02
CA LEU A 33 -0.14 -21.51 -8.76
C LEU A 33 -0.42 -21.07 -7.31
N TYR A 34 -1.61 -21.38 -6.77
CA TYR A 34 -1.93 -21.14 -5.36
C TYR A 34 -1.05 -21.96 -4.41
N GLY A 35 -0.71 -23.21 -4.77
CA GLY A 35 0.22 -24.04 -4.01
C GLY A 35 1.60 -23.41 -3.88
N VAL A 36 2.16 -22.87 -4.97
CA VAL A 36 3.41 -22.10 -4.93
C VAL A 36 3.27 -20.86 -4.06
N GLY A 37 2.18 -20.10 -4.21
CA GLY A 37 1.91 -18.93 -3.38
C GLY A 37 1.82 -19.27 -1.89
N LEU A 38 1.14 -20.35 -1.53
CA LEU A 38 1.03 -20.82 -0.15
C LEU A 38 2.40 -21.23 0.44
N LEU A 39 3.18 -22.01 -0.31
CA LEU A 39 4.52 -22.42 0.13
C LEU A 39 5.45 -21.22 0.35
N THR A 40 5.42 -20.25 -0.55
CA THR A 40 6.24 -19.04 -0.40
C THR A 40 5.74 -18.14 0.72
N SER A 41 4.44 -18.10 0.99
CA SER A 41 3.87 -17.38 2.15
C SER A 41 4.32 -18.01 3.46
N ILE A 42 4.27 -19.33 3.58
CA ILE A 42 4.76 -20.06 4.78
C ILE A 42 6.25 -19.80 4.96
N ALA A 43 7.05 -19.91 3.89
CA ALA A 43 8.48 -19.62 3.94
C ALA A 43 8.75 -18.16 4.34
N GLY A 44 7.94 -17.22 3.87
CA GLY A 44 8.02 -15.80 4.23
C GLY A 44 7.71 -15.54 5.70
N VAL A 45 6.67 -16.15 6.24
CA VAL A 45 6.33 -16.06 7.67
C VAL A 45 7.47 -16.64 8.53
N TRP A 46 8.01 -17.80 8.14
CA TRP A 46 9.17 -18.39 8.81
C TRP A 46 10.39 -17.46 8.74
N ALA A 47 10.69 -16.91 7.57
CA ALA A 47 11.80 -15.97 7.41
C ALA A 47 11.66 -14.74 8.32
N LEU A 48 10.44 -14.21 8.48
CA LEU A 48 10.17 -13.09 9.38
C LEU A 48 10.35 -13.42 10.87
N SER A 49 10.32 -14.71 11.24
CA SER A 49 10.58 -15.15 12.62
C SER A 49 12.06 -15.30 12.96
N VAL A 50 12.92 -15.52 11.93
CA VAL A 50 14.34 -15.84 12.13
C VAL A 50 15.29 -14.73 11.64
N MET A 51 14.80 -13.76 10.87
CA MET A 51 15.63 -12.67 10.35
C MET A 51 14.88 -11.33 10.31
N ASN A 52 15.66 -10.26 10.10
CA ASN A 52 15.10 -8.92 9.97
C ASN A 52 14.17 -8.82 8.76
N MET A 53 13.03 -8.12 8.92
CA MET A 53 12.01 -7.98 7.87
C MET A 53 12.54 -7.37 6.58
N TRP A 54 13.51 -6.46 6.65
CA TRP A 54 14.13 -5.83 5.49
C TRP A 54 14.95 -6.78 4.62
N LEU A 55 15.35 -7.94 5.17
CA LEU A 55 15.95 -9.06 4.45
C LEU A 55 14.91 -10.11 4.08
N ALA A 56 14.00 -10.45 5.00
CA ALA A 56 12.99 -11.48 4.78
C ALA A 56 12.07 -11.17 3.59
N LEU A 57 11.59 -9.93 3.47
CA LEU A 57 10.67 -9.55 2.40
C LEU A 57 11.29 -9.66 1.00
N PRO A 58 12.46 -9.06 0.70
CA PRO A 58 13.10 -9.24 -0.61
C PRO A 58 13.41 -10.69 -0.93
N ILE A 59 13.90 -11.46 0.03
CA ILE A 59 14.19 -12.90 -0.15
C ILE A 59 12.91 -13.64 -0.52
N THR A 60 11.82 -13.40 0.17
CA THR A 60 10.52 -14.04 -0.12
C THR A 60 10.02 -13.68 -1.53
N ILE A 61 10.16 -12.42 -1.95
CA ILE A 61 9.79 -11.97 -3.29
C ILE A 61 10.64 -12.70 -4.34
N VAL A 62 11.95 -12.73 -4.17
CA VAL A 62 12.88 -13.42 -5.09
C VAL A 62 12.58 -14.91 -5.15
N LEU A 63 12.35 -15.56 -4.00
CA LEU A 63 11.98 -16.96 -3.92
C LEU A 63 10.67 -17.23 -4.68
N THR A 64 9.65 -16.40 -4.48
CA THR A 64 8.36 -16.52 -5.17
C THR A 64 8.54 -16.43 -6.69
N VAL A 65 9.27 -15.43 -7.17
CA VAL A 65 9.54 -15.25 -8.61
C VAL A 65 10.34 -16.43 -9.17
N ALA A 66 11.33 -16.93 -8.43
CA ALA A 66 12.14 -18.07 -8.85
C ALA A 66 11.28 -19.34 -8.95
N LEU A 67 10.48 -19.65 -7.94
CA LEU A 67 9.61 -20.83 -7.96
C LEU A 67 8.56 -20.78 -9.06
N LEU A 68 7.96 -19.61 -9.30
CA LEU A 68 7.03 -19.42 -10.42
C LEU A 68 7.71 -19.71 -11.78
N ARG A 69 8.99 -19.35 -11.96
CA ARG A 69 9.75 -19.64 -13.20
C ARG A 69 10.05 -21.11 -13.40
N LEU A 70 10.04 -21.91 -12.34
CA LEU A 70 10.31 -23.35 -12.39
C LEU A 70 9.08 -24.19 -12.74
N ILE A 71 7.88 -23.61 -12.74
CA ILE A 71 6.65 -24.34 -13.06
C ILE A 71 6.72 -24.86 -14.50
N PRO A 72 6.57 -26.20 -14.70
CA PRO A 72 6.66 -26.83 -16.02
C PRO A 72 5.35 -26.70 -16.81
N GLY A 73 5.39 -27.16 -18.07
CA GLY A 73 4.22 -27.31 -18.93
C GLY A 73 3.77 -26.02 -19.62
N ASP A 74 2.49 -25.96 -20.00
CA ASP A 74 1.90 -24.88 -20.80
C ASP A 74 1.86 -23.53 -20.08
N ILE A 75 2.02 -23.53 -18.75
CA ILE A 75 2.08 -22.31 -17.94
C ILE A 75 3.41 -21.58 -18.14
N LYS A 76 4.49 -22.30 -18.38
CA LYS A 76 5.85 -21.75 -18.47
C LYS A 76 6.01 -20.63 -19.53
N PRO A 77 5.52 -20.78 -20.78
CA PRO A 77 5.57 -19.71 -21.77
C PRO A 77 4.78 -18.47 -21.33
N ASN A 78 3.63 -18.67 -20.70
CA ASN A 78 2.82 -17.58 -20.20
C ASN A 78 3.54 -16.80 -19.07
N ILE A 79 4.10 -17.51 -18.08
CA ILE A 79 4.90 -16.90 -17.01
C ILE A 79 6.10 -16.14 -17.58
N LYS A 80 6.80 -16.70 -18.58
CA LYS A 80 7.92 -16.02 -19.24
C LYS A 80 7.46 -14.68 -19.86
N ASN A 81 6.33 -14.67 -20.56
CA ASN A 81 5.76 -13.48 -21.15
C ASN A 81 5.32 -12.46 -20.08
N GLN A 82 4.75 -12.94 -18.97
CA GLN A 82 4.38 -12.08 -17.84
C GLN A 82 5.62 -11.38 -17.24
N PHE A 83 6.74 -12.11 -17.09
CA PHE A 83 7.98 -11.56 -16.52
C PHE A 83 8.80 -10.71 -17.50
N ALA A 84 8.42 -10.62 -18.78
CA ALA A 84 9.05 -9.69 -19.73
C ALA A 84 8.90 -8.22 -19.31
N ILE A 85 7.94 -7.89 -18.44
CA ILE A 85 7.76 -6.56 -17.87
C ILE A 85 8.97 -6.05 -17.09
N PHE A 86 9.79 -6.93 -16.51
CA PHE A 86 10.93 -6.54 -15.68
C PHE A 86 12.07 -5.90 -16.45
N SER A 87 12.13 -6.05 -17.78
CA SER A 87 13.07 -5.34 -18.65
C SER A 87 12.67 -3.90 -18.89
N ASN A 88 11.42 -3.53 -18.60
CA ASN A 88 10.92 -2.18 -18.79
C ASN A 88 11.16 -1.32 -17.54
N LYS A 89 11.95 -0.26 -17.65
CA LYS A 89 12.23 0.66 -16.54
C LYS A 89 10.98 1.30 -15.92
N HIS A 90 9.92 1.48 -16.71
CA HIS A 90 8.66 2.03 -16.24
C HIS A 90 7.91 1.06 -15.30
N THR A 91 8.17 -0.24 -15.38
CA THR A 91 7.65 -1.20 -14.41
C THR A 91 8.14 -0.86 -12.99
N TRP A 92 9.42 -0.58 -12.86
CA TRP A 92 10.03 -0.26 -11.55
C TRP A 92 9.59 1.09 -11.01
N SER A 93 9.58 2.14 -11.86
CA SER A 93 9.09 3.46 -11.42
C SER A 93 7.62 3.42 -11.02
N MET A 94 6.77 2.71 -11.79
CA MET A 94 5.36 2.55 -11.42
C MET A 94 5.17 1.67 -10.19
N THR A 95 6.04 0.69 -9.95
CA THR A 95 6.02 -0.09 -8.70
C THR A 95 6.23 0.83 -7.49
N VAL A 96 7.24 1.69 -7.53
CA VAL A 96 7.51 2.66 -6.44
C VAL A 96 6.31 3.59 -6.23
N LEU A 97 5.76 4.16 -7.31
CA LEU A 97 4.60 5.06 -7.22
C LEU A 97 3.32 4.32 -6.77
N TYR A 98 3.20 3.05 -7.09
CA TYR A 98 2.05 2.26 -6.62
C TYR A 98 2.17 1.86 -5.14
N ILE A 99 3.40 1.69 -4.63
CA ILE A 99 3.63 1.56 -3.18
C ILE A 99 3.22 2.84 -2.45
N LEU A 100 3.56 4.02 -2.98
CA LEU A 100 3.11 5.31 -2.44
C LEU A 100 1.58 5.36 -2.32
N THR A 101 0.85 4.96 -3.36
CA THR A 101 -0.61 5.13 -3.41
C THR A 101 -1.33 3.94 -2.76
N PHE A 102 -1.24 2.76 -3.34
CA PHE A 102 -1.94 1.57 -2.87
C PHE A 102 -1.31 0.94 -1.63
N GLY A 103 0.03 0.92 -1.56
CA GLY A 103 0.76 0.41 -0.40
C GLY A 103 0.46 1.19 0.87
N SER A 104 0.46 2.53 0.78
CA SER A 104 0.09 3.40 1.90
C SER A 104 -1.38 3.24 2.29
N PHE A 105 -2.29 3.13 1.31
CA PHE A 105 -3.70 2.89 1.57
C PHE A 105 -3.93 1.61 2.39
N ILE A 106 -3.36 0.49 1.96
CA ILE A 106 -3.51 -0.79 2.67
C ILE A 106 -2.77 -0.72 4.02
N GLY A 107 -1.57 -0.16 4.04
CA GLY A 107 -0.75 -0.06 5.24
C GLY A 107 -1.41 0.76 6.33
N PHE A 108 -1.93 1.91 5.99
CA PHE A 108 -2.64 2.78 6.94
C PHE A 108 -3.99 2.20 7.38
N SER A 109 -4.63 1.37 6.55
CA SER A 109 -5.85 0.65 6.96
C SER A 109 -5.59 -0.29 8.16
N ALA A 110 -4.39 -0.83 8.28
CA ALA A 110 -3.97 -1.65 9.42
C ALA A 110 -3.32 -0.80 10.54
N ALA A 111 -2.60 0.26 10.18
CA ALA A 111 -1.88 1.10 11.14
C ALA A 111 -2.78 2.07 11.91
N LEU A 112 -3.86 2.58 11.30
CA LEU A 112 -4.78 3.53 11.94
C LEU A 112 -5.44 2.96 13.21
N PRO A 113 -6.07 1.77 13.19
CA PRO A 113 -6.64 1.20 14.40
C PRO A 113 -5.59 0.93 15.48
N LEU A 114 -4.37 0.49 15.10
CA LEU A 114 -3.26 0.32 16.02
C LEU A 114 -2.89 1.65 16.69
N SER A 115 -2.74 2.72 15.93
CA SER A 115 -2.38 4.04 16.45
C SER A 115 -3.44 4.59 17.38
N ILE A 116 -4.72 4.45 17.04
CA ILE A 116 -5.83 4.87 17.92
C ILE A 116 -5.76 4.10 19.24
N SER A 117 -5.64 2.78 19.18
CA SER A 117 -5.67 1.93 20.37
C SER A 117 -4.47 2.13 21.29
N VAL A 118 -3.27 2.40 20.75
CA VAL A 118 -2.06 2.44 21.57
C VAL A 118 -1.67 3.87 21.94
N ILE A 119 -1.80 4.84 21.05
CA ILE A 119 -1.41 6.23 21.34
C ILE A 119 -2.48 6.90 22.20
N PHE A 120 -3.74 6.83 21.78
CA PHE A 120 -4.85 7.45 22.50
C PHE A 120 -5.45 6.56 23.59
N GLY A 121 -5.19 5.25 23.54
CA GLY A 121 -5.57 4.31 24.60
C GLY A 121 -4.76 4.46 25.89
N ASN A 122 -3.71 5.27 25.86
CA ASN A 122 -2.87 5.56 27.02
C ASN A 122 -2.63 7.08 27.12
N MET A 123 -2.40 7.55 28.34
CA MET A 123 -2.05 8.95 28.64
C MET A 123 -0.87 9.01 29.61
N MET A 124 -0.22 10.15 29.70
CA MET A 124 0.81 10.39 30.71
C MET A 124 0.16 10.83 32.01
N GLU A 125 0.61 10.27 33.12
CA GLU A 125 0.16 10.64 34.47
C GLU A 125 1.36 10.77 35.39
N VAL A 126 1.29 11.71 36.36
CA VAL A 126 2.33 11.87 37.38
C VAL A 126 2.07 10.84 38.48
N GLY A 127 2.98 9.89 38.62
CA GLY A 127 2.92 8.87 39.69
C GLY A 127 3.12 9.46 41.08
N ALA A 128 2.87 8.66 42.10
CA ALA A 128 3.05 9.04 43.48
C ALA A 128 4.51 9.40 43.84
N ASP A 129 5.46 8.93 43.06
CA ASP A 129 6.91 9.24 43.14
C ASP A 129 7.32 10.52 42.37
N GLY A 130 6.37 11.20 41.75
CA GLY A 130 6.59 12.37 40.90
C GLY A 130 7.12 12.05 39.48
N ALA A 131 7.30 10.78 39.14
CA ALA A 131 7.70 10.38 37.80
C ALA A 131 6.50 10.32 36.83
N MET A 132 6.73 10.68 35.57
CA MET A 132 5.71 10.52 34.51
C MET A 132 5.68 9.07 34.06
N ALA A 133 4.49 8.47 34.07
CA ALA A 133 4.24 7.11 33.62
C ALA A 133 3.07 7.07 32.62
N ARG A 134 3.11 6.12 31.72
CA ARG A 134 1.96 5.87 30.83
C ARG A 134 0.96 4.98 31.50
N VAL A 135 -0.26 5.46 31.62
CA VAL A 135 -1.42 4.75 32.20
C VAL A 135 -2.52 4.62 31.16
N VAL A 136 -3.47 3.72 31.43
CA VAL A 136 -4.63 3.55 30.54
C VAL A 136 -5.50 4.80 30.58
N ASN A 137 -5.87 5.31 29.40
CA ASN A 137 -6.79 6.42 29.25
C ASN A 137 -8.24 5.90 29.35
N PRO A 138 -9.00 6.27 30.41
CA PRO A 138 -10.36 5.78 30.59
C PRO A 138 -11.34 6.32 29.53
N ASP A 139 -11.04 7.49 28.94
CA ASP A 139 -11.86 8.16 27.93
C ASP A 139 -11.32 7.97 26.51
N ALA A 140 -10.57 6.88 26.31
CA ALA A 140 -9.92 6.58 25.01
C ALA A 140 -10.93 6.46 23.86
N PRO A 141 -10.67 7.08 22.70
CA PRO A 141 -11.50 6.89 21.53
C PRO A 141 -11.44 5.45 21.04
N SER A 142 -12.60 4.87 20.73
CA SER A 142 -12.68 3.50 20.22
C SER A 142 -12.17 3.40 18.79
N ALA A 143 -11.17 2.55 18.56
CA ALA A 143 -10.67 2.28 17.19
C ALA A 143 -11.77 1.70 16.28
N LEU A 144 -12.67 0.88 16.80
CA LEU A 144 -13.79 0.31 16.03
C LEU A 144 -14.76 1.38 15.52
N THR A 145 -14.92 2.46 16.28
CA THR A 145 -15.82 3.58 15.92
C THR A 145 -15.23 4.43 14.79
N TRP A 146 -13.90 4.60 14.74
CA TRP A 146 -13.29 5.63 13.89
C TRP A 146 -12.41 5.08 12.75
N ALA A 147 -11.79 3.90 12.92
CA ALA A 147 -10.78 3.43 11.99
C ALA A 147 -11.30 3.09 10.58
N TRP A 148 -12.58 2.77 10.44
CA TRP A 148 -13.20 2.47 9.13
C TRP A 148 -13.31 3.69 8.22
N MET A 149 -13.35 4.91 8.79
CA MET A 149 -13.55 6.15 8.02
C MET A 149 -12.44 6.39 7.01
N GLY A 150 -11.20 6.12 7.39
CA GLY A 150 -10.06 6.28 6.49
C GLY A 150 -10.16 5.42 5.22
N PRO A 151 -10.21 4.08 5.34
CA PRO A 151 -10.38 3.19 4.19
C PRO A 151 -11.64 3.49 3.37
N PHE A 152 -12.73 3.87 4.01
CA PHE A 152 -13.97 4.23 3.34
C PHE A 152 -13.79 5.45 2.43
N VAL A 153 -13.27 6.56 2.97
CA VAL A 153 -13.00 7.77 2.19
C VAL A 153 -12.02 7.49 1.05
N GLY A 154 -10.91 6.82 1.35
CA GLY A 154 -9.90 6.50 0.36
C GLY A 154 -10.39 5.56 -0.75
N ALA A 155 -11.31 4.64 -0.44
CA ALA A 155 -11.91 3.77 -1.46
C ALA A 155 -12.88 4.54 -2.36
N LEU A 156 -13.75 5.37 -1.78
CA LEU A 156 -14.76 6.13 -2.54
C LEU A 156 -14.15 7.19 -3.45
N ILE A 157 -13.02 7.78 -3.08
CA ILE A 157 -12.40 8.88 -3.85
C ILE A 157 -11.57 8.39 -5.05
N ARG A 158 -11.29 7.09 -5.18
CA ARG A 158 -10.47 6.54 -6.29
C ARG A 158 -11.03 6.87 -7.69
N PRO A 159 -12.33 6.72 -7.98
CA PRO A 159 -12.89 7.09 -9.28
C PRO A 159 -12.69 8.59 -9.58
N VAL A 160 -12.79 9.45 -8.56
CA VAL A 160 -12.53 10.88 -8.69
C VAL A 160 -11.08 11.15 -9.07
N GLY A 161 -10.14 10.40 -8.45
CA GLY A 161 -8.72 10.46 -8.80
C GLY A 161 -8.46 10.07 -10.26
N GLY A 162 -9.12 9.02 -10.76
CA GLY A 162 -9.08 8.63 -12.17
C GLY A 162 -9.60 9.73 -13.08
N TRP A 163 -10.78 10.25 -12.81
CA TRP A 163 -11.41 11.32 -13.58
C TRP A 163 -10.58 12.62 -13.63
N ILE A 164 -9.99 13.05 -12.52
CA ILE A 164 -9.08 14.19 -12.48
C ILE A 164 -7.84 13.91 -13.34
N SER A 165 -7.31 12.69 -13.25
CA SER A 165 -6.13 12.28 -14.00
C SER A 165 -6.38 12.21 -15.51
N ASP A 166 -7.58 11.89 -15.94
CA ASP A 166 -7.95 11.93 -17.36
C ASP A 166 -7.89 13.34 -17.93
N LYS A 167 -8.13 14.36 -17.11
CA LYS A 167 -8.09 15.77 -17.52
C LYS A 167 -6.70 16.39 -17.41
N MET A 168 -5.99 16.11 -16.32
CA MET A 168 -4.71 16.76 -15.99
C MET A 168 -3.47 15.93 -16.37
N GLY A 169 -3.66 14.62 -16.60
CA GLY A 169 -2.58 13.65 -16.70
C GLY A 169 -2.26 13.00 -15.36
N GLY A 170 -1.97 11.70 -15.38
CA GLY A 170 -1.79 10.93 -14.15
C GLY A 170 -0.59 11.38 -13.32
N SER A 171 0.53 11.75 -13.97
CA SER A 171 1.73 12.13 -13.23
C SER A 171 1.65 13.48 -12.56
N ILE A 172 0.89 14.44 -13.10
CA ILE A 172 0.63 15.71 -12.39
C ILE A 172 -0.18 15.44 -11.11
N VAL A 173 -1.24 14.64 -11.21
CA VAL A 173 -2.06 14.27 -10.06
C VAL A 173 -1.21 13.51 -9.03
N THR A 174 -0.42 12.52 -9.48
CA THR A 174 0.51 11.79 -8.60
C THR A 174 1.51 12.71 -7.92
N GLN A 175 2.01 13.75 -8.60
CA GLN A 175 2.92 14.74 -8.02
C GLN A 175 2.24 15.53 -6.89
N ILE A 176 1.03 16.03 -7.14
CA ILE A 176 0.27 16.80 -6.16
C ILE A 176 -0.01 15.97 -4.92
N ILE A 177 -0.52 14.75 -5.10
CA ILE A 177 -0.84 13.89 -3.96
C ILE A 177 0.41 13.46 -3.19
N SER A 178 1.55 13.32 -3.86
CA SER A 178 2.81 12.99 -3.18
C SER A 178 3.25 14.14 -2.25
N VAL A 179 3.07 15.41 -2.67
CA VAL A 179 3.30 16.57 -1.80
C VAL A 179 2.36 16.54 -0.59
N VAL A 180 1.06 16.29 -0.84
CA VAL A 180 0.07 16.19 0.25
C VAL A 180 0.46 15.07 1.22
N MET A 181 0.89 13.91 0.71
CA MET A 181 1.33 12.78 1.54
C MET A 181 2.56 13.13 2.39
N VAL A 182 3.56 13.84 1.85
CA VAL A 182 4.72 14.31 2.61
C VAL A 182 4.28 15.22 3.75
N VAL A 183 3.51 16.27 3.43
CA VAL A 183 3.08 17.26 4.42
C VAL A 183 2.18 16.63 5.48
N ALA A 184 1.19 15.83 5.07
CA ALA A 184 0.27 15.17 5.99
C ALA A 184 0.99 14.16 6.88
N SER A 185 1.98 13.41 6.36
CA SER A 185 2.76 12.47 7.19
C SER A 185 3.60 13.20 8.24
N VAL A 186 4.27 14.30 7.88
CA VAL A 186 5.03 15.10 8.85
C VAL A 186 4.10 15.67 9.92
N ALA A 187 2.98 16.25 9.52
CA ALA A 187 1.99 16.80 10.46
C ALA A 187 1.40 15.71 11.37
N THR A 188 1.07 14.53 10.80
CA THR A 188 0.57 13.40 11.60
C THR A 188 1.60 12.92 12.60
N GLY A 189 2.87 12.75 12.19
CA GLY A 189 3.95 12.39 13.09
C GLY A 189 4.06 13.37 14.26
N TYR A 190 4.07 14.66 13.98
CA TYR A 190 4.11 15.69 15.02
C TYR A 190 2.94 15.61 16.01
N VAL A 191 1.71 15.43 15.49
CA VAL A 191 0.52 15.26 16.35
C VAL A 191 0.58 13.97 17.16
N MET A 192 1.09 12.87 16.59
CA MET A 192 1.32 11.61 17.32
C MET A 192 2.32 11.79 18.47
N MET A 193 3.41 12.52 18.23
CA MET A 193 4.40 12.83 19.28
C MET A 193 3.76 13.63 20.43
N LEU A 194 2.97 14.64 20.11
CA LEU A 194 2.28 15.45 21.13
C LEU A 194 1.27 14.62 21.92
N ALA A 195 0.43 13.83 21.24
CA ALA A 195 -0.56 12.96 21.88
C ALA A 195 0.10 11.90 22.78
N TYR A 196 1.21 11.29 22.29
CA TYR A 196 1.92 10.24 23.02
C TYR A 196 2.49 10.73 24.36
N ASN A 197 2.93 11.98 24.43
CA ASN A 197 3.53 12.60 25.62
C ASN A 197 2.55 13.47 26.42
N SER A 198 1.25 13.42 26.10
CA SER A 198 0.24 14.28 26.74
C SER A 198 -0.45 13.60 27.92
N THR A 199 -0.82 14.41 28.90
CA THR A 199 -1.76 14.03 29.97
C THR A 199 -3.22 14.00 29.50
N ASP A 200 -3.51 14.68 28.38
CA ASP A 200 -4.80 14.63 27.67
C ASP A 200 -4.58 14.39 26.18
N PRO A 201 -4.36 13.14 25.76
CA PRO A 201 -4.19 12.80 24.34
C PRO A 201 -5.45 13.07 23.51
N ASN A 202 -6.64 13.05 24.12
CA ASN A 202 -7.90 13.21 23.40
C ASN A 202 -8.03 14.57 22.73
N SER A 203 -7.40 15.62 23.26
CA SER A 203 -7.34 16.96 22.66
C SER A 203 -6.72 16.95 21.26
N TYR A 204 -5.85 16.00 20.94
CA TYR A 204 -5.19 15.85 19.64
C TYR A 204 -5.91 14.89 18.69
N PHE A 205 -6.91 14.13 19.19
CA PHE A 205 -7.52 13.04 18.42
C PHE A 205 -8.22 13.51 17.14
N ALA A 206 -8.97 14.59 17.20
CA ALA A 206 -9.69 15.11 16.03
C ALA A 206 -8.71 15.51 14.91
N LEU A 207 -7.63 16.22 15.24
CA LEU A 207 -6.61 16.62 14.27
C LEU A 207 -5.88 15.42 13.70
N PHE A 208 -5.51 14.45 14.54
CA PHE A 208 -4.91 13.18 14.11
C PHE A 208 -5.80 12.45 13.11
N LEU A 209 -7.09 12.29 13.41
CA LEU A 209 -8.03 11.58 12.54
C LEU A 209 -8.21 12.31 11.19
N ILE A 210 -8.34 13.64 11.20
CA ILE A 210 -8.44 14.45 9.98
C ILE A 210 -7.21 14.27 9.11
N LEU A 211 -6.00 14.31 9.67
CA LEU A 211 -4.76 14.13 8.93
C LEU A 211 -4.66 12.72 8.31
N PHE A 212 -5.07 11.68 9.04
CA PHE A 212 -5.16 10.33 8.49
C PHE A 212 -6.20 10.24 7.35
N ILE A 213 -7.36 10.86 7.49
CA ILE A 213 -8.39 10.92 6.43
C ILE A 213 -7.84 11.64 5.19
N VAL A 214 -7.07 12.71 5.35
CA VAL A 214 -6.39 13.42 4.25
C VAL A 214 -5.40 12.48 3.55
N MET A 215 -4.60 11.70 4.29
CA MET A 215 -3.68 10.72 3.71
C MET A 215 -4.43 9.61 2.97
N PHE A 216 -5.54 9.12 3.52
CA PHE A 216 -6.39 8.14 2.82
C PHE A 216 -7.00 8.71 1.53
N ALA A 217 -7.49 9.95 1.57
CA ALA A 217 -8.02 10.62 0.39
C ALA A 217 -6.92 10.82 -0.67
N ALA A 218 -5.76 11.32 -0.27
CA ALA A 218 -4.61 11.50 -1.16
C ALA A 218 -4.15 10.17 -1.78
N SER A 219 -4.00 9.11 -0.98
CA SER A 219 -3.63 7.78 -1.47
C SER A 219 -4.69 7.18 -2.39
N GLY A 220 -5.98 7.43 -2.12
CA GLY A 220 -7.09 7.01 -2.97
C GLY A 220 -7.08 7.70 -4.33
N ILE A 221 -6.95 9.04 -4.36
CA ILE A 221 -6.80 9.82 -5.60
C ILE A 221 -5.56 9.35 -6.37
N GLY A 222 -4.44 9.17 -5.68
CA GLY A 222 -3.20 8.67 -6.24
C GLY A 222 -3.32 7.27 -6.82
N ASN A 223 -4.11 6.40 -6.21
CA ASN A 223 -4.38 5.07 -6.76
C ASN A 223 -5.09 5.16 -8.11
N GLY A 224 -6.10 6.02 -8.24
CA GLY A 224 -6.75 6.30 -9.53
C GLY A 224 -5.77 6.85 -10.57
N SER A 225 -4.88 7.78 -10.18
CA SER A 225 -3.90 8.39 -11.09
C SER A 225 -2.83 7.41 -11.56
N THR A 226 -2.30 6.58 -10.67
CA THR A 226 -1.29 5.56 -11.04
C THR A 226 -1.89 4.45 -11.90
N PHE A 227 -3.13 4.05 -11.64
CA PHE A 227 -3.86 3.11 -12.49
C PHE A 227 -4.00 3.62 -13.92
N ARG A 228 -4.40 4.88 -14.07
CA ARG A 228 -4.50 5.55 -15.37
C ARG A 228 -3.15 5.61 -16.07
N SER A 229 -2.09 6.00 -15.34
CA SER A 229 -0.72 6.09 -15.90
C SER A 229 -0.22 4.73 -16.40
N ILE A 230 -0.44 3.64 -15.67
CA ILE A 230 -0.11 2.28 -16.13
C ILE A 230 -0.88 1.96 -17.41
N GLY A 231 -2.18 2.31 -17.46
CA GLY A 231 -3.00 2.15 -18.65
C GLY A 231 -2.49 2.90 -19.89
N PHE A 232 -1.79 4.01 -19.71
CA PHE A 232 -1.22 4.82 -20.78
C PHE A 232 0.20 4.37 -21.19
N ILE A 233 1.05 4.06 -20.21
CA ILE A 233 2.48 3.73 -20.42
C ILE A 233 2.65 2.37 -21.11
N PHE A 234 1.85 1.38 -20.74
CA PHE A 234 2.03 -0.01 -21.14
C PHE A 234 1.04 -0.44 -22.22
N ASN A 235 1.50 -1.29 -23.13
CA ASN A 235 0.64 -1.88 -24.16
C ASN A 235 -0.35 -2.89 -23.54
N GLN A 236 -1.36 -3.31 -24.32
CA GLN A 236 -2.43 -4.19 -23.84
C GLN A 236 -1.93 -5.51 -23.24
N GLN A 237 -0.82 -6.04 -23.72
CA GLN A 237 -0.26 -7.31 -23.21
C GLN A 237 0.50 -7.12 -21.89
N GLN A 238 1.03 -5.93 -21.63
CA GLN A 238 1.83 -5.62 -20.44
C GLN A 238 1.00 -5.03 -19.28
N LYS A 239 -0.14 -4.39 -19.55
CA LYS A 239 -0.96 -3.74 -18.52
C LYS A 239 -1.33 -4.67 -17.37
N GLY A 240 -1.88 -5.85 -17.70
CA GLY A 240 -2.27 -6.85 -16.70
C GLY A 240 -1.10 -7.33 -15.83
N PRO A 241 -0.01 -7.81 -16.44
CA PRO A 241 1.20 -8.20 -15.72
C PRO A 241 1.78 -7.11 -14.83
N VAL A 242 1.87 -5.87 -15.32
CA VAL A 242 2.38 -4.73 -14.53
C VAL A 242 1.47 -4.42 -13.35
N LEU A 243 0.15 -4.37 -13.56
CA LEU A 243 -0.81 -4.16 -12.48
C LEU A 243 -0.74 -5.27 -11.43
N GLY A 244 -0.64 -6.53 -11.86
CA GLY A 244 -0.48 -7.66 -10.96
C GLY A 244 0.79 -7.56 -10.11
N TRP A 245 1.92 -7.27 -10.74
CA TRP A 245 3.20 -7.09 -10.06
C TRP A 245 3.17 -5.91 -9.08
N THR A 246 2.79 -4.72 -9.55
CA THR A 246 2.78 -3.50 -8.72
C THR A 246 1.84 -3.66 -7.52
N SER A 247 0.68 -4.30 -7.72
CA SER A 247 -0.29 -4.57 -6.65
C SER A 247 0.25 -5.57 -5.64
N ALA A 248 0.90 -6.65 -6.09
CA ALA A 248 1.49 -7.64 -5.20
C ALA A 248 2.60 -7.03 -4.33
N ILE A 249 3.48 -6.20 -4.91
CA ILE A 249 4.53 -5.52 -4.14
C ILE A 249 3.93 -4.47 -3.20
N ALA A 250 2.99 -3.67 -3.65
CA ALA A 250 2.34 -2.67 -2.80
C ALA A 250 1.55 -3.29 -1.63
N ALA A 251 1.02 -4.51 -1.78
CA ALA A 251 0.30 -5.21 -0.72
C ALA A 251 1.17 -5.48 0.53
N TYR A 252 2.50 -5.51 0.40
CA TYR A 252 3.40 -5.58 1.56
C TYR A 252 3.26 -4.37 2.50
N GLY A 253 2.68 -3.27 2.03
CA GLY A 253 2.32 -2.13 2.87
C GLY A 253 1.46 -2.52 4.07
N ALA A 254 0.54 -3.49 3.90
CA ALA A 254 -0.30 -4.00 4.99
C ALA A 254 0.51 -4.59 6.16
N PHE A 255 1.70 -5.09 5.91
CA PHE A 255 2.60 -5.63 6.91
C PHE A 255 3.62 -4.59 7.40
N ILE A 256 4.22 -3.85 6.46
CA ILE A 256 5.32 -2.92 6.76
C ILE A 256 4.83 -1.76 7.63
N ALA A 257 3.72 -1.11 7.26
CA ALA A 257 3.28 0.09 7.95
C ALA A 257 2.90 -0.16 9.42
N PRO A 258 2.04 -1.12 9.78
CA PRO A 258 1.71 -1.36 11.18
C PRO A 258 2.90 -1.89 11.99
N ARG A 259 3.82 -2.65 11.36
CA ARG A 259 5.02 -3.15 12.04
C ARG A 259 5.99 -2.02 12.37
N VAL A 260 6.29 -1.14 11.42
CA VAL A 260 7.17 0.04 11.65
C VAL A 260 6.53 0.94 12.70
N MET A 261 5.25 1.26 12.58
CA MET A 261 4.55 2.07 13.58
C MET A 261 4.55 1.42 14.96
N GLY A 262 4.29 0.11 15.05
CA GLY A 262 4.32 -0.60 16.31
C GLY A 262 5.70 -0.60 16.98
N GLN A 263 6.77 -0.76 16.20
CA GLN A 263 8.14 -0.68 16.70
C GLN A 263 8.49 0.70 17.24
N GLU A 264 8.15 1.76 16.52
CA GLU A 264 8.43 3.14 16.95
C GLU A 264 7.56 3.57 18.14
N ILE A 265 6.31 3.12 18.21
CA ILE A 265 5.46 3.32 19.40
C ILE A 265 6.09 2.64 20.63
N GLN A 266 6.57 1.40 20.49
CA GLN A 266 7.25 0.69 21.59
C GLN A 266 8.56 1.36 21.99
N ALA A 267 9.27 1.97 21.04
CA ALA A 267 10.48 2.74 21.30
C ALA A 267 10.21 4.11 21.95
N GLY A 268 8.95 4.54 22.04
CA GLY A 268 8.58 5.84 22.59
C GLY A 268 8.68 7.00 21.60
N THR A 269 8.85 6.71 20.32
CA THR A 269 9.08 7.68 19.22
C THR A 269 8.10 7.46 18.06
N PRO A 270 6.78 7.50 18.28
CA PRO A 270 5.78 7.16 17.26
C PRO A 270 5.86 8.01 15.99
N GLU A 271 6.36 9.25 16.10
CA GLU A 271 6.55 10.19 15.00
C GLU A 271 7.58 9.72 13.97
N VAL A 272 8.59 8.96 14.40
CA VAL A 272 9.70 8.51 13.54
C VAL A 272 9.18 7.63 12.39
N ALA A 273 8.18 6.80 12.65
CA ALA A 273 7.53 6.01 11.60
C ALA A 273 6.93 6.91 10.50
N MET A 274 6.22 7.96 10.90
CA MET A 274 5.57 8.88 9.96
C MET A 274 6.60 9.74 9.21
N TYR A 275 7.69 10.15 9.85
CA TYR A 275 8.79 10.83 9.19
C TYR A 275 9.50 9.92 8.19
N GLY A 276 9.68 8.64 8.50
CA GLY A 276 10.17 7.64 7.55
C GLY A 276 9.28 7.50 6.31
N PHE A 277 7.96 7.48 6.49
CA PHE A 277 7.02 7.49 5.35
C PHE A 277 7.10 8.80 4.56
N ALA A 278 7.22 9.96 5.22
CA ALA A 278 7.40 11.25 4.54
C ALA A 278 8.66 11.27 3.66
N VAL A 279 9.78 10.73 4.14
CA VAL A 279 11.01 10.58 3.34
C VAL A 279 10.77 9.69 2.12
N PHE A 280 10.09 8.55 2.29
CA PHE A 280 9.72 7.69 1.17
C PHE A 280 8.84 8.42 0.14
N TYR A 281 7.87 9.22 0.58
CA TYR A 281 7.02 10.01 -0.32
C TYR A 281 7.79 11.10 -1.04
N ALA A 282 8.78 11.71 -0.39
CA ALA A 282 9.68 12.65 -1.04
C ALA A 282 10.54 11.96 -2.13
N VAL A 283 11.00 10.73 -1.91
CA VAL A 283 11.64 9.92 -2.96
C VAL A 283 10.69 9.66 -4.13
N CYS A 284 9.42 9.33 -3.83
CA CYS A 284 8.41 9.15 -4.88
C CYS A 284 8.16 10.43 -5.70
N LEU A 285 8.18 11.60 -5.07
CA LEU A 285 8.14 12.90 -5.75
C LEU A 285 9.26 13.02 -6.80
N VAL A 286 10.48 12.70 -6.39
CA VAL A 286 11.65 12.76 -7.28
C VAL A 286 11.53 11.74 -8.42
N VAL A 287 11.12 10.50 -8.12
CA VAL A 287 10.92 9.45 -9.12
C VAL A 287 9.86 9.87 -10.14
N ASN A 288 8.71 10.35 -9.68
CA ASN A 288 7.64 10.79 -10.58
C ASN A 288 8.06 11.96 -11.47
N TRP A 289 8.69 12.97 -10.87
CA TRP A 289 9.22 14.11 -11.62
C TRP A 289 10.27 13.69 -12.66
N TRP A 290 11.23 12.84 -12.25
CA TRP A 290 12.31 12.40 -13.13
C TRP A 290 11.83 11.60 -14.33
N PHE A 291 10.91 10.68 -14.14
CA PHE A 291 10.43 9.80 -15.19
C PHE A 291 9.36 10.43 -16.07
N TYR A 292 8.52 11.35 -15.53
CA TYR A 292 7.27 11.73 -16.18
C TYR A 292 7.01 13.24 -16.29
N LEU A 293 7.66 14.09 -15.51
CA LEU A 293 7.33 15.53 -15.47
C LEU A 293 8.45 16.48 -15.91
N ARG A 294 9.71 16.08 -15.81
CA ARG A 294 10.81 16.94 -16.24
C ARG A 294 10.74 17.23 -17.74
N LYS A 295 11.42 18.29 -18.21
CA LYS A 295 11.41 18.75 -19.62
C LYS A 295 11.73 17.63 -20.63
N ASN A 296 12.69 16.76 -20.30
CA ASN A 296 13.12 15.60 -21.10
C ASN A 296 12.69 14.29 -20.44
N ALA A 297 11.46 14.21 -19.95
CA ALA A 297 10.92 12.99 -19.35
C ALA A 297 10.83 11.86 -20.39
N TYR A 298 10.96 10.62 -19.94
CA TYR A 298 10.88 9.44 -20.81
C TYR A 298 9.50 9.28 -21.45
N ILE A 299 8.45 9.57 -20.68
CA ILE A 299 7.07 9.68 -21.14
C ILE A 299 6.51 10.91 -20.43
N LYS A 300 5.93 11.83 -21.18
CA LYS A 300 5.48 13.10 -20.63
C LYS A 300 4.05 12.99 -20.12
N ASN A 301 3.89 13.12 -18.80
CA ASN A 301 2.62 13.20 -18.08
C ASN A 301 1.60 12.13 -18.53
N PRO A 302 1.94 10.83 -18.42
CA PRO A 302 1.06 9.75 -18.80
C PRO A 302 -0.22 9.72 -17.97
#